data_898fba6672582b064d1b8588071ec0c7
#
_entry.id   898fba6672582b064d1b8588071ec0c7
#
_cell.length_a   1.000
_cell.length_b   1.000
_cell.length_c   1.000
_cell.angle_alpha   90.00
_cell.angle_beta   90.00
_cell.angle_gamma   90.00
#
_symmetry.space_group_name_H-M   'P 1'
#
loop_
_entity.id
_entity.type
_entity.pdbx_description
1 polymer ?
#
loop_
_entity_poly.entity_id
_entity_poly.type
_entity_poly.pdbx_seq_one_letter_code
_entity_poly.pdbx_strand_id
1 'polypeptide(L)'
;MREAEQKFFANASALHTPGHLAMNKIEETRELLAELINADPEEIIFTSGASESNNTVIRTFEGHEIITSPLEHHSVIEAAKALKGKKKPTLYSYMFANNEIGEFLPLKDIAKKAHENGDFIHSDLTQALGKIPLDVKALDLDYATFSAHKVGGPVGVGALYIRKGAPFKPLIIGGNQEKHRRGTTYNTPGIAGFGAALKYLKDHKTWEIYDTKVRELRDELAKRILAEIPGSSLNTELGREKSLPNILNASFEAAEGESIQLYLDAEGIVVSTGSACASGDIKPSHVLMAKTGDAEVAHSSIRFSFSPDNSMEDVEKVMAKLPGIIDRLQKISTIERKTK
;
A
#
# COMPACT_ATOMS: atom_id res chain seq x y z
N MET A 1 -12.48 -3.36 -18.08
CA MET A 1 -13.64 -3.93 -17.39
C MET A 1 -14.85 -4.09 -18.31
N ARG A 2 -15.39 -3.06 -18.97
CA ARG A 2 -16.56 -3.21 -19.88
C ARG A 2 -16.41 -4.32 -20.92
N GLU A 3 -15.26 -4.37 -21.60
CA GLU A 3 -14.96 -5.44 -22.55
C GLU A 3 -14.92 -6.82 -21.86
N ALA A 4 -14.36 -6.90 -20.66
CA ALA A 4 -14.30 -8.13 -19.89
C ALA A 4 -15.70 -8.60 -19.43
N GLU A 5 -16.58 -7.69 -19.06
CA GLU A 5 -17.99 -7.99 -18.72
C GLU A 5 -18.74 -8.60 -19.90
N GLN A 6 -18.50 -8.09 -21.11
CA GLN A 6 -19.13 -8.61 -22.33
C GLN A 6 -18.53 -9.95 -22.78
N LYS A 7 -17.21 -10.11 -22.68
CA LYS A 7 -16.48 -11.27 -23.20
C LYS A 7 -16.41 -12.45 -22.22
N PHE A 8 -16.34 -12.18 -20.92
CA PHE A 8 -16.16 -13.17 -19.86
C PHE A 8 -17.34 -13.17 -18.88
N PHE A 9 -18.57 -13.07 -19.41
CA PHE A 9 -19.81 -12.93 -18.64
C PHE A 9 -20.21 -14.20 -17.88
N ALA A 10 -19.69 -15.36 -18.29
CA ALA A 10 -20.11 -16.64 -17.74
C ALA A 10 -19.43 -16.93 -16.39
N ASN A 11 -20.09 -17.79 -15.60
CA ASN A 11 -19.46 -18.31 -14.38
C ASN A 11 -18.20 -19.13 -14.76
N ALA A 12 -17.04 -18.72 -14.26
CA ALA A 12 -15.77 -19.37 -14.53
C ALA A 12 -15.69 -20.84 -14.05
N SER A 13 -16.58 -21.24 -13.13
CA SER A 13 -16.67 -22.64 -12.65
C SER A 13 -17.54 -23.54 -13.54
N ALA A 14 -18.15 -23.00 -14.61
CA ALA A 14 -19.00 -23.77 -15.52
C ALA A 14 -18.20 -24.53 -16.57
N LEU A 15 -18.66 -25.76 -16.92
CA LEU A 15 -17.97 -26.67 -17.84
C LEU A 15 -18.12 -26.32 -19.33
N HIS A 16 -18.94 -25.31 -19.67
CA HIS A 16 -19.16 -24.88 -21.04
C HIS A 16 -18.09 -23.87 -21.51
N THR A 17 -17.94 -23.72 -22.84
CA THR A 17 -16.90 -22.86 -23.44
C THR A 17 -16.83 -21.44 -22.87
N PRO A 18 -17.92 -20.68 -22.67
CA PRO A 18 -17.82 -19.36 -22.06
C PRO A 18 -17.29 -19.37 -20.61
N GLY A 19 -17.58 -20.43 -19.82
CA GLY A 19 -16.99 -20.60 -18.49
C GLY A 19 -15.47 -20.84 -18.54
N HIS A 20 -15.02 -21.70 -19.45
CA HIS A 20 -13.59 -21.92 -19.66
C HIS A 20 -12.86 -20.65 -20.11
N LEU A 21 -13.47 -19.83 -20.98
CA LEU A 21 -12.88 -18.54 -21.39
C LEU A 21 -12.72 -17.58 -20.19
N ALA A 22 -13.71 -17.55 -19.29
CA ALA A 22 -13.65 -16.76 -18.08
C ALA A 22 -12.54 -17.27 -17.13
N MET A 23 -12.46 -18.61 -16.95
CA MET A 23 -11.41 -19.21 -16.11
C MET A 23 -10.01 -18.97 -16.69
N ASN A 24 -9.82 -19.16 -18.00
CA ASN A 24 -8.54 -18.89 -18.63
C ASN A 24 -8.06 -17.45 -18.40
N LYS A 25 -8.99 -16.47 -18.42
CA LYS A 25 -8.65 -15.08 -18.13
C LYS A 25 -8.24 -14.85 -16.68
N ILE A 26 -8.82 -15.58 -15.74
CA ILE A 26 -8.43 -15.57 -14.32
C ILE A 26 -7.02 -16.14 -14.17
N GLU A 27 -6.75 -17.31 -14.77
CA GLU A 27 -5.45 -17.98 -14.68
C GLU A 27 -4.33 -17.14 -15.35
N GLU A 28 -4.58 -16.53 -16.51
CA GLU A 28 -3.66 -15.59 -17.15
C GLU A 28 -3.28 -14.43 -16.21
N THR A 29 -4.25 -13.89 -15.47
CA THR A 29 -3.98 -12.82 -14.48
C THR A 29 -3.16 -13.33 -13.30
N ARG A 30 -3.41 -14.57 -12.85
CA ARG A 30 -2.68 -15.24 -11.78
C ARG A 30 -1.21 -15.45 -12.16
N GLU A 31 -0.97 -15.94 -13.38
CA GLU A 31 0.37 -16.16 -13.94
C GLU A 31 1.15 -14.84 -14.03
N LEU A 32 0.50 -13.74 -14.50
CA LEU A 32 1.13 -12.41 -14.58
C LEU A 32 1.56 -11.90 -13.20
N LEU A 33 0.71 -12.06 -12.18
CA LEU A 33 1.10 -11.63 -10.83
C LEU A 33 2.23 -12.50 -10.29
N ALA A 34 2.14 -13.82 -10.46
CA ALA A 34 3.16 -14.76 -10.04
C ALA A 34 4.54 -14.42 -10.63
N GLU A 35 4.58 -14.13 -11.94
CA GLU A 35 5.80 -13.72 -12.62
C GLU A 35 6.39 -12.41 -12.04
N LEU A 36 5.53 -11.40 -11.81
CA LEU A 36 5.96 -10.10 -11.29
C LEU A 36 6.54 -10.13 -9.87
N ILE A 37 6.19 -11.16 -9.09
CA ILE A 37 6.64 -11.29 -7.70
C ILE A 37 7.55 -12.50 -7.45
N ASN A 38 7.95 -13.23 -8.51
CA ASN A 38 8.74 -14.47 -8.47
C ASN A 38 8.08 -15.57 -7.60
N ALA A 39 6.77 -15.80 -7.79
CA ALA A 39 5.99 -16.84 -7.13
C ALA A 39 5.55 -17.93 -8.12
N ASP A 40 5.03 -19.04 -7.60
CA ASP A 40 4.32 -20.01 -8.41
C ASP A 40 2.83 -19.62 -8.49
N PRO A 41 2.14 -19.77 -9.65
CA PRO A 41 0.72 -19.38 -9.76
C PRO A 41 -0.18 -20.06 -8.73
N GLU A 42 0.13 -21.30 -8.32
CA GLU A 42 -0.64 -22.02 -7.31
C GLU A 42 -0.57 -21.42 -5.90
N GLU A 43 0.42 -20.57 -5.64
CA GLU A 43 0.61 -19.85 -4.38
C GLU A 43 -0.26 -18.58 -4.27
N ILE A 44 -0.99 -18.22 -5.34
CA ILE A 44 -1.80 -17.01 -5.39
C ILE A 44 -3.29 -17.36 -5.31
N ILE A 45 -4.05 -16.59 -4.52
CA ILE A 45 -5.51 -16.55 -4.54
C ILE A 45 -6.02 -15.13 -4.73
N PHE A 46 -7.15 -14.97 -5.43
CA PHE A 46 -7.80 -13.68 -5.58
C PHE A 46 -8.73 -13.40 -4.40
N THR A 47 -8.72 -12.15 -3.96
CA THR A 47 -9.52 -11.60 -2.86
C THR A 47 -10.25 -10.33 -3.31
N SER A 48 -11.07 -9.73 -2.44
CA SER A 48 -11.71 -8.45 -2.74
C SER A 48 -10.79 -7.23 -2.52
N GLY A 49 -9.59 -7.43 -1.98
CA GLY A 49 -8.62 -6.37 -1.71
C GLY A 49 -7.66 -6.72 -0.58
N ALA A 50 -6.73 -5.82 -0.29
CA ALA A 50 -5.71 -6.02 0.73
C ALA A 50 -6.31 -6.28 2.12
N SER A 51 -7.40 -5.61 2.49
CA SER A 51 -8.03 -5.82 3.79
C SER A 51 -8.55 -7.25 3.98
N GLU A 52 -9.14 -7.87 2.95
CA GLU A 52 -9.52 -9.28 3.00
C GLU A 52 -8.29 -10.18 3.12
N SER A 53 -7.25 -9.92 2.33
CA SER A 53 -6.00 -10.69 2.36
C SER A 53 -5.33 -10.63 3.74
N ASN A 54 -5.16 -9.42 4.31
CA ASN A 54 -4.58 -9.22 5.64
C ASN A 54 -5.38 -9.96 6.72
N ASN A 55 -6.73 -9.81 6.71
CA ASN A 55 -7.60 -10.50 7.65
C ASN A 55 -7.55 -12.02 7.49
N THR A 56 -7.43 -12.54 6.26
CA THR A 56 -7.32 -13.99 6.00
C THR A 56 -6.08 -14.57 6.65
N VAL A 57 -4.92 -13.90 6.48
CA VAL A 57 -3.66 -14.35 7.11
C VAL A 57 -3.76 -14.28 8.63
N ILE A 58 -4.17 -13.13 9.19
CA ILE A 58 -4.25 -12.94 10.64
C ILE A 58 -5.23 -13.93 11.28
N ARG A 59 -6.37 -14.21 10.62
CA ARG A 59 -7.34 -15.20 11.09
C ARG A 59 -6.82 -16.65 10.99
N THR A 60 -5.93 -16.94 10.06
CA THR A 60 -5.24 -18.24 10.03
C THR A 60 -4.51 -18.51 11.35
N PHE A 61 -3.98 -17.45 11.98
CA PHE A 61 -3.26 -17.48 13.25
C PHE A 61 -4.13 -17.03 14.45
N GLU A 62 -5.45 -17.17 14.37
CA GLU A 62 -6.33 -16.82 15.49
C GLU A 62 -5.96 -17.57 16.79
N GLY A 63 -5.77 -16.83 17.87
CA GLY A 63 -5.30 -17.33 19.15
C GLY A 63 -3.79 -17.55 19.26
N HIS A 64 -3.04 -17.31 18.19
CA HIS A 64 -1.58 -17.31 18.18
C HIS A 64 -1.00 -15.95 18.59
N GLU A 65 0.29 -15.95 18.90
CA GLU A 65 1.01 -14.68 19.07
C GLU A 65 1.13 -13.99 17.69
N ILE A 66 0.78 -12.71 17.64
CA ILE A 66 0.90 -11.87 16.45
C ILE A 66 1.75 -10.67 16.81
N ILE A 67 2.88 -10.52 16.14
CA ILE A 67 3.82 -9.41 16.30
C ILE A 67 3.73 -8.54 15.07
N THR A 68 3.46 -7.25 15.25
CA THR A 68 3.29 -6.30 14.16
C THR A 68 3.84 -4.93 14.53
N SER A 69 3.98 -4.05 13.54
CA SER A 69 4.44 -2.68 13.68
C SER A 69 3.27 -1.74 14.04
N PRO A 70 3.48 -0.67 14.81
CA PRO A 70 2.51 0.40 14.94
C PRO A 70 2.31 1.20 13.65
N LEU A 71 3.14 0.99 12.63
CA LEU A 71 3.08 1.67 11.34
C LEU A 71 2.13 1.00 10.34
N GLU A 72 1.55 -0.14 10.69
CA GLU A 72 0.73 -0.95 9.78
C GLU A 72 -0.58 -0.25 9.37
N HIS A 73 -1.14 -0.71 8.26
CA HIS A 73 -2.50 -0.35 7.87
C HIS A 73 -3.51 -0.87 8.92
N HIS A 74 -4.60 -0.12 9.14
CA HIS A 74 -5.63 -0.49 10.13
C HIS A 74 -6.19 -1.90 9.95
N SER A 75 -6.25 -2.44 8.72
CA SER A 75 -6.70 -3.82 8.48
C SER A 75 -5.77 -4.89 9.08
N VAL A 76 -4.52 -4.56 9.38
CA VAL A 76 -3.58 -5.41 10.12
C VAL A 76 -3.70 -5.13 11.63
N ILE A 77 -3.61 -3.85 12.03
CA ILE A 77 -3.63 -3.45 13.44
C ILE A 77 -4.89 -3.96 14.16
N GLU A 78 -6.06 -3.68 13.58
CA GLU A 78 -7.33 -4.02 14.23
C GLU A 78 -7.59 -5.53 14.21
N ALA A 79 -7.25 -6.22 13.12
CA ALA A 79 -7.36 -7.67 13.08
C ALA A 79 -6.40 -8.35 14.08
N ALA A 80 -5.15 -7.88 14.18
CA ALA A 80 -4.18 -8.40 15.13
C ALA A 80 -4.64 -8.16 16.60
N LYS A 81 -5.17 -6.98 16.91
CA LYS A 81 -5.73 -6.69 18.25
C LYS A 81 -6.87 -7.64 18.61
N ALA A 82 -7.77 -7.91 17.65
CA ALA A 82 -8.95 -8.74 17.89
C ALA A 82 -8.64 -10.24 18.02
N LEU A 83 -7.63 -10.74 17.30
CA LEU A 83 -7.43 -12.19 17.09
C LEU A 83 -6.16 -12.74 17.75
N LYS A 84 -5.22 -11.89 18.22
CA LYS A 84 -3.98 -12.35 18.87
C LYS A 84 -4.23 -13.16 20.14
N GLY A 85 -3.34 -14.11 20.40
CA GLY A 85 -3.28 -14.91 21.61
C GLY A 85 -1.84 -15.18 22.03
N LYS A 86 -1.60 -16.35 22.59
CA LYS A 86 -0.26 -16.76 23.08
C LYS A 86 0.24 -18.09 22.49
N LYS A 87 -0.51 -18.69 21.57
CA LYS A 87 -0.12 -19.97 20.94
C LYS A 87 1.06 -19.75 20.00
N LYS A 88 1.85 -20.79 19.83
CA LYS A 88 2.91 -20.90 18.81
C LYS A 88 2.42 -21.78 17.64
N PRO A 89 2.96 -21.61 16.44
CA PRO A 89 3.96 -20.60 16.04
C PRO A 89 3.42 -19.17 16.07
N THR A 90 4.33 -18.18 16.12
CA THR A 90 4.02 -16.74 16.03
C THR A 90 3.83 -16.33 14.58
N LEU A 91 2.94 -15.38 14.33
CA LEU A 91 2.88 -14.64 13.07
C LEU A 91 3.58 -13.29 13.23
N TYR A 92 4.60 -13.02 12.43
CA TYR A 92 5.16 -11.70 12.20
C TYR A 92 4.43 -11.07 11.02
N SER A 93 3.76 -9.92 11.22
CA SER A 93 3.00 -9.25 10.16
C SER A 93 3.48 -7.81 10.03
N TYR A 94 4.23 -7.53 8.97
CA TYR A 94 4.87 -6.25 8.74
C TYR A 94 4.69 -5.81 7.28
N MET A 95 4.25 -4.55 7.06
CA MET A 95 4.27 -3.98 5.72
C MET A 95 5.70 -3.81 5.23
N PHE A 96 5.91 -3.90 3.92
CA PHE A 96 7.23 -3.62 3.36
C PHE A 96 7.51 -2.13 3.26
N ALA A 97 6.51 -1.37 2.79
CA ALA A 97 6.62 0.07 2.61
C ALA A 97 5.40 0.78 3.20
N ASN A 98 5.64 1.80 3.98
CA ASN A 98 4.57 2.54 4.63
C ASN A 98 3.83 3.45 3.64
N ASN A 99 2.51 3.48 3.72
CA ASN A 99 1.63 4.22 2.81
C ASN A 99 1.59 5.74 3.06
N GLU A 100 2.08 6.22 4.21
CA GLU A 100 2.07 7.64 4.58
C GLU A 100 3.44 8.29 4.42
N ILE A 101 4.49 7.63 4.86
CA ILE A 101 5.86 8.14 4.82
C ILE A 101 6.74 7.48 3.76
N GLY A 102 6.27 6.42 3.11
CA GLY A 102 6.99 5.72 2.06
C GLY A 102 8.15 4.83 2.53
N GLU A 103 8.53 4.86 3.80
CA GLU A 103 9.73 4.18 4.30
C GLU A 103 9.62 2.66 4.28
N PHE A 104 10.73 2.01 4.02
CA PHE A 104 10.85 0.56 4.06
C PHE A 104 11.10 0.05 5.46
N LEU A 105 10.47 -1.06 5.81
CA LEU A 105 10.83 -1.85 6.99
C LEU A 105 11.87 -2.92 6.61
N PRO A 106 12.75 -3.33 7.55
CA PRO A 106 13.81 -4.31 7.30
C PRO A 106 13.26 -5.74 7.21
N LEU A 107 12.40 -5.98 6.22
CA LEU A 107 11.57 -7.16 6.11
C LEU A 107 12.38 -8.46 6.01
N LYS A 108 13.52 -8.42 5.32
CA LYS A 108 14.40 -9.59 5.17
C LYS A 108 14.99 -10.06 6.51
N ASP A 109 15.37 -9.10 7.37
CA ASP A 109 15.90 -9.43 8.70
C ASP A 109 14.81 -9.96 9.63
N ILE A 110 13.59 -9.40 9.50
CA ILE A 110 12.41 -9.85 10.23
C ILE A 110 12.04 -11.28 9.80
N ALA A 111 12.02 -11.57 8.50
CA ALA A 111 11.73 -12.90 7.95
C ALA A 111 12.74 -13.94 8.46
N LYS A 112 14.03 -13.62 8.38
CA LYS A 112 15.10 -14.47 8.91
C LYS A 112 14.88 -14.80 10.38
N LYS A 113 14.62 -13.79 11.20
CA LYS A 113 14.36 -13.97 12.64
C LYS A 113 13.11 -14.84 12.91
N ALA A 114 12.04 -14.65 12.14
CA ALA A 114 10.83 -15.45 12.25
C ALA A 114 11.13 -16.92 11.98
N HIS A 115 11.78 -17.21 10.87
CA HIS A 115 12.09 -18.60 10.46
C HIS A 115 13.10 -19.29 11.37
N GLU A 116 14.09 -18.58 11.92
CA GLU A 116 15.02 -19.13 12.93
C GLU A 116 14.28 -19.63 14.18
N ASN A 117 13.12 -19.07 14.48
CA ASN A 117 12.26 -19.48 15.60
C ASN A 117 11.18 -20.50 15.20
N GLY A 118 11.09 -20.91 13.94
CA GLY A 118 9.99 -21.75 13.43
C GLY A 118 8.65 -21.02 13.33
N ASP A 119 8.68 -19.71 13.26
CA ASP A 119 7.53 -18.80 13.13
C ASP A 119 7.28 -18.44 11.66
N PHE A 120 6.19 -17.68 11.38
CA PHE A 120 5.77 -17.31 10.03
C PHE A 120 5.83 -15.79 9.83
N ILE A 121 6.02 -15.38 8.55
CA ILE A 121 6.10 -13.97 8.14
C ILE A 121 5.04 -13.65 7.08
N HIS A 122 4.28 -12.60 7.33
CA HIS A 122 3.37 -11.94 6.39
C HIS A 122 3.83 -10.52 6.11
N SER A 123 3.71 -10.09 4.85
CA SER A 123 3.93 -8.70 4.49
C SER A 123 2.80 -8.12 3.65
N ASP A 124 2.33 -6.92 4.03
CA ASP A 124 1.51 -6.09 3.16
C ASP A 124 2.41 -5.40 2.12
N LEU A 125 2.40 -5.90 0.87
CA LEU A 125 3.15 -5.38 -0.27
C LEU A 125 2.33 -4.43 -1.15
N THR A 126 1.17 -4.00 -0.69
CA THR A 126 0.22 -3.19 -1.46
C THR A 126 0.83 -1.90 -2.00
N GLN A 127 1.75 -1.29 -1.28
CA GLN A 127 2.41 -0.06 -1.73
C GLN A 127 3.63 -0.32 -2.62
N ALA A 128 4.17 -1.53 -2.63
CA ALA A 128 5.42 -1.85 -3.31
C ALA A 128 5.22 -2.37 -4.75
N LEU A 129 4.14 -3.13 -5.02
CA LEU A 129 3.88 -3.71 -6.34
C LEU A 129 3.89 -2.64 -7.44
N GLY A 130 4.66 -2.90 -8.51
CA GLY A 130 4.79 -2.04 -9.68
C GLY A 130 5.60 -0.76 -9.49
N LYS A 131 6.03 -0.44 -8.26
CA LYS A 131 6.85 0.75 -7.94
C LYS A 131 8.31 0.41 -7.69
N ILE A 132 8.57 -0.80 -7.24
CA ILE A 132 9.89 -1.38 -7.06
C ILE A 132 9.86 -2.84 -7.53
N PRO A 133 11.01 -3.45 -7.90
CA PRO A 133 11.09 -4.88 -8.14
C PRO A 133 10.72 -5.66 -6.87
N LEU A 134 9.91 -6.71 -7.02
CA LEU A 134 9.50 -7.57 -5.93
C LEU A 134 9.89 -9.02 -6.20
N ASP A 135 10.41 -9.68 -5.17
CA ASP A 135 10.73 -11.10 -5.16
C ASP A 135 10.38 -11.68 -3.79
N VAL A 136 9.23 -12.37 -3.71
CA VAL A 136 8.73 -12.92 -2.44
C VAL A 136 9.60 -14.07 -1.93
N LYS A 137 10.31 -14.78 -2.84
CA LYS A 137 11.26 -15.84 -2.47
C LYS A 137 12.55 -15.26 -1.90
N ALA A 138 13.08 -14.18 -2.51
CA ALA A 138 14.27 -13.49 -2.00
C ALA A 138 14.03 -12.74 -0.69
N LEU A 139 12.79 -12.28 -0.46
CA LEU A 139 12.33 -11.70 0.80
C LEU A 139 11.99 -12.76 1.86
N ASP A 140 11.97 -14.04 1.46
CA ASP A 140 11.66 -15.20 2.28
C ASP A 140 10.29 -15.10 2.99
N LEU A 141 9.24 -14.64 2.27
CA LEU A 141 7.90 -14.45 2.82
C LEU A 141 7.08 -15.73 2.77
N ASP A 142 6.24 -15.96 3.80
CA ASP A 142 5.22 -17.02 3.80
C ASP A 142 3.89 -16.51 3.23
N TYR A 143 3.60 -15.21 3.44
CA TYR A 143 2.39 -14.58 2.92
C TYR A 143 2.70 -13.17 2.43
N ALA A 144 2.02 -12.77 1.33
CA ALA A 144 2.10 -11.39 0.84
C ALA A 144 0.74 -10.90 0.32
N THR A 145 0.38 -9.67 0.68
CA THR A 145 -0.89 -9.04 0.34
C THR A 145 -0.73 -8.02 -0.77
N PHE A 146 -1.69 -8.01 -1.72
CA PHE A 146 -1.73 -7.09 -2.86
C PHE A 146 -3.12 -6.51 -3.08
N SER A 147 -3.20 -5.30 -3.65
CA SER A 147 -4.47 -4.66 -4.04
C SER A 147 -4.38 -4.03 -5.42
N ALA A 148 -5.33 -4.37 -6.30
CA ALA A 148 -5.33 -3.95 -7.70
C ALA A 148 -5.40 -2.43 -7.87
N HIS A 149 -6.21 -1.72 -7.06
CA HIS A 149 -6.40 -0.27 -7.20
C HIS A 149 -5.13 0.55 -6.89
N LYS A 150 -4.13 -0.01 -6.25
CA LYS A 150 -2.84 0.67 -5.97
C LYS A 150 -1.86 0.64 -7.15
N VAL A 151 -2.22 -0.11 -8.19
CA VAL A 151 -1.43 -0.23 -9.43
C VAL A 151 -2.23 0.11 -10.69
N GLY A 152 -3.30 0.90 -10.55
CA GLY A 152 -4.16 1.30 -11.68
C GLY A 152 -5.20 0.25 -12.08
N GLY A 153 -5.34 -0.84 -11.32
CA GLY A 153 -6.42 -1.81 -11.45
C GLY A 153 -7.72 -1.37 -10.78
N PRO A 154 -8.79 -2.16 -10.88
CA PRO A 154 -10.08 -1.81 -10.29
C PRO A 154 -10.10 -1.95 -8.77
N VAL A 155 -10.98 -1.18 -8.11
CA VAL A 155 -11.35 -1.41 -6.72
C VAL A 155 -12.11 -2.74 -6.57
N GLY A 156 -12.12 -3.33 -5.38
CA GLY A 156 -12.84 -4.57 -5.11
C GLY A 156 -12.14 -5.84 -5.63
N VAL A 157 -10.83 -5.75 -5.90
CA VAL A 157 -9.97 -6.88 -6.26
C VAL A 157 -8.62 -6.74 -5.57
N GLY A 158 -8.13 -7.86 -5.03
CA GLY A 158 -6.79 -8.02 -4.50
C GLY A 158 -6.30 -9.44 -4.72
N ALA A 159 -5.13 -9.73 -4.19
CA ALA A 159 -4.55 -11.06 -4.20
C ALA A 159 -3.79 -11.33 -2.90
N LEU A 160 -3.69 -12.59 -2.55
CA LEU A 160 -2.89 -13.10 -1.45
C LEU A 160 -1.95 -14.16 -1.99
N TYR A 161 -0.65 -13.96 -1.79
CA TYR A 161 0.38 -14.98 -1.94
C TYR A 161 0.44 -15.82 -0.66
N ILE A 162 0.52 -17.14 -0.83
CA ILE A 162 0.64 -18.11 0.26
C ILE A 162 1.72 -19.11 -0.16
N ARG A 163 2.87 -19.10 0.51
CA ARG A 163 3.96 -20.05 0.26
C ARG A 163 3.44 -21.48 0.35
N LYS A 164 3.84 -22.32 -0.55
CA LYS A 164 3.50 -23.75 -0.53
C LYS A 164 3.90 -24.38 0.80
N GLY A 165 2.92 -25.02 1.47
CA GLY A 165 3.13 -25.64 2.79
C GLY A 165 2.90 -24.73 3.99
N ALA A 166 2.74 -23.41 3.80
CA ALA A 166 2.37 -22.51 4.89
C ALA A 166 0.94 -22.82 5.39
N PRO A 167 0.66 -22.70 6.70
CA PRO A 167 -0.67 -22.87 7.25
C PRO A 167 -1.70 -21.95 6.60
N PHE A 168 -2.91 -22.45 6.38
CA PHE A 168 -3.96 -21.62 5.77
C PHE A 168 -5.36 -21.98 6.28
N LYS A 169 -6.15 -20.94 6.57
CA LYS A 169 -7.55 -21.05 6.98
C LYS A 169 -8.39 -20.10 6.12
N PRO A 170 -9.35 -20.59 5.33
CA PRO A 170 -10.20 -19.71 4.54
C PRO A 170 -10.96 -18.72 5.43
N LEU A 171 -10.95 -17.43 5.07
CA LEU A 171 -11.80 -16.41 5.69
C LEU A 171 -13.24 -16.54 5.18
N ILE A 172 -13.40 -16.69 3.85
CA ILE A 172 -14.69 -16.87 3.20
C ILE A 172 -14.85 -18.34 2.84
N ILE A 173 -15.67 -19.03 3.60
CA ILE A 173 -15.97 -20.45 3.40
C ILE A 173 -17.11 -20.57 2.38
N GLY A 174 -16.99 -21.49 1.41
CA GLY A 174 -18.01 -21.69 0.37
C GLY A 174 -17.66 -22.80 -0.60
N GLY A 175 -17.89 -22.57 -1.89
CA GLY A 175 -17.65 -23.53 -2.95
C GLY A 175 -16.18 -23.81 -3.23
N ASN A 176 -15.91 -24.48 -4.36
CA ASN A 176 -14.58 -24.99 -4.72
C ASN A 176 -13.63 -23.93 -5.33
N GLN A 177 -14.07 -22.65 -5.38
CA GLN A 177 -13.25 -21.58 -5.94
C GLN A 177 -11.91 -21.48 -5.21
N GLU A 178 -10.87 -21.04 -5.91
CA GLU A 178 -9.51 -20.95 -5.39
C GLU A 178 -9.05 -22.26 -4.71
N LYS A 179 -9.48 -23.42 -5.23
CA LYS A 179 -9.17 -24.75 -4.64
C LYS A 179 -9.59 -24.86 -3.17
N HIS A 180 -10.83 -24.41 -2.85
CA HIS A 180 -11.42 -24.32 -1.50
C HIS A 180 -10.73 -23.27 -0.57
N ARG A 181 -9.84 -22.43 -1.09
CA ARG A 181 -9.15 -21.43 -0.27
C ARG A 181 -9.94 -20.13 -0.13
N ARG A 182 -10.86 -19.83 -1.04
CA ARG A 182 -11.71 -18.64 -0.98
C ARG A 182 -13.04 -18.87 -1.70
N GLY A 183 -14.11 -19.06 -0.94
CA GLY A 183 -15.45 -19.25 -1.49
C GLY A 183 -16.02 -17.97 -2.13
N THR A 184 -16.92 -18.09 -3.04
CA THR A 184 -17.70 -17.12 -3.81
C THR A 184 -17.40 -17.17 -5.30
N THR A 185 -18.39 -16.78 -6.12
CA THR A 185 -18.21 -16.62 -7.57
C THR A 185 -17.09 -15.63 -7.86
N TYR A 186 -16.26 -15.94 -8.83
CA TYR A 186 -15.15 -15.07 -9.23
C TYR A 186 -15.65 -13.72 -9.73
N ASN A 187 -15.00 -12.64 -9.30
CA ASN A 187 -15.14 -11.32 -9.90
C ASN A 187 -14.31 -11.25 -11.20
N THR A 188 -14.73 -12.02 -12.23
CA THR A 188 -13.97 -12.15 -13.48
C THR A 188 -13.66 -10.80 -14.13
N PRO A 189 -14.60 -9.83 -14.23
CA PRO A 189 -14.29 -8.52 -14.82
C PRO A 189 -13.27 -7.74 -14.01
N GLY A 190 -13.34 -7.81 -12.68
CA GLY A 190 -12.39 -7.15 -11.78
C GLY A 190 -11.01 -7.79 -11.88
N ILE A 191 -10.92 -9.14 -11.88
CA ILE A 191 -9.64 -9.87 -12.02
C ILE A 191 -9.02 -9.60 -13.39
N ALA A 192 -9.82 -9.59 -14.46
CA ALA A 192 -9.34 -9.22 -15.81
C ALA A 192 -8.80 -7.77 -15.86
N GLY A 193 -9.46 -6.85 -15.15
CA GLY A 193 -8.97 -5.47 -15.00
C GLY A 193 -7.65 -5.38 -14.23
N PHE A 194 -7.48 -6.21 -13.20
CA PHE A 194 -6.21 -6.34 -12.49
C PHE A 194 -5.13 -6.91 -13.42
N GLY A 195 -5.44 -7.95 -14.21
CA GLY A 195 -4.52 -8.50 -15.20
C GLY A 195 -4.08 -7.49 -16.25
N ALA A 196 -4.99 -6.60 -16.69
CA ALA A 196 -4.61 -5.51 -17.59
C ALA A 196 -3.62 -4.52 -16.94
N ALA A 197 -3.82 -4.17 -15.66
CA ALA A 197 -2.88 -3.35 -14.91
C ALA A 197 -1.53 -4.05 -14.75
N LEU A 198 -1.49 -5.33 -14.34
CA LEU A 198 -0.26 -6.11 -14.20
C LEU A 198 0.51 -6.20 -15.52
N LYS A 199 -0.20 -6.42 -16.64
CA LYS A 199 0.40 -6.43 -17.97
C LYS A 199 1.02 -5.07 -18.29
N TYR A 200 0.34 -3.97 -17.98
CA TYR A 200 0.89 -2.63 -18.18
C TYR A 200 2.16 -2.42 -17.35
N LEU A 201 2.17 -2.82 -16.07
CA LEU A 201 3.37 -2.74 -15.22
C LEU A 201 4.56 -3.48 -15.85
N LYS A 202 4.32 -4.70 -16.33
CA LYS A 202 5.34 -5.55 -16.93
C LYS A 202 5.86 -4.98 -18.24
N ASP A 203 4.97 -4.63 -19.19
CA ASP A 203 5.32 -4.18 -20.53
C ASP A 203 6.09 -2.85 -20.51
N HIS A 204 5.79 -1.96 -19.54
CA HIS A 204 6.43 -0.66 -19.39
C HIS A 204 7.52 -0.63 -18.34
N LYS A 205 7.76 -1.75 -17.64
CA LYS A 205 8.72 -1.83 -16.51
C LYS A 205 8.58 -0.64 -15.57
N THR A 206 7.37 -0.42 -15.08
CA THR A 206 7.02 0.82 -14.37
C THR A 206 7.95 1.12 -13.19
N TRP A 207 8.51 0.09 -12.54
CA TRP A 207 9.50 0.27 -11.46
C TRP A 207 10.77 1.02 -11.90
N GLU A 208 11.19 0.91 -13.19
CA GLU A 208 12.31 1.69 -13.73
C GLU A 208 11.92 3.18 -13.86
N ILE A 209 10.67 3.48 -14.27
CA ILE A 209 10.15 4.85 -14.36
C ILE A 209 10.01 5.44 -12.95
N TYR A 210 9.54 4.64 -11.99
CA TYR A 210 9.46 5.06 -10.59
C TYR A 210 10.85 5.36 -10.01
N ASP A 211 11.83 4.50 -10.25
CA ASP A 211 13.18 4.66 -9.70
C ASP A 211 13.98 5.80 -10.34
N THR A 212 13.59 6.26 -11.51
CA THR A 212 14.23 7.39 -12.23
C THR A 212 13.37 8.64 -12.14
N LYS A 213 12.45 8.83 -13.09
CA LYS A 213 11.62 10.03 -13.25
C LYS A 213 10.85 10.38 -11.97
N VAL A 214 10.10 9.41 -11.40
CA VAL A 214 9.24 9.69 -10.26
C VAL A 214 10.06 10.05 -9.02
N ARG A 215 11.18 9.36 -8.81
CA ARG A 215 12.12 9.68 -7.72
C ARG A 215 12.70 11.08 -7.86
N GLU A 216 13.10 11.49 -9.06
CA GLU A 216 13.61 12.83 -9.34
C GLU A 216 12.58 13.92 -8.98
N LEU A 217 11.31 13.74 -9.37
CA LEU A 217 10.23 14.68 -9.04
C LEU A 217 10.02 14.80 -7.53
N ARG A 218 9.98 13.67 -6.83
CA ARG A 218 9.84 13.64 -5.38
C ARG A 218 11.01 14.34 -4.68
N ASP A 219 12.23 14.03 -5.08
CA ASP A 219 13.44 14.54 -4.44
C ASP A 219 13.62 16.04 -4.72
N GLU A 220 13.26 16.53 -5.92
CA GLU A 220 13.26 17.96 -6.22
C GLU A 220 12.20 18.70 -5.40
N LEU A 221 10.97 18.16 -5.26
CA LEU A 221 9.97 18.76 -4.39
C LEU A 221 10.46 18.82 -2.94
N ALA A 222 11.05 17.74 -2.43
CA ALA A 222 11.60 17.70 -1.07
C ALA A 222 12.68 18.76 -0.83
N LYS A 223 13.62 18.87 -1.76
CA LYS A 223 14.71 19.86 -1.73
C LYS A 223 14.16 21.29 -1.71
N ARG A 224 13.19 21.59 -2.55
CA ARG A 224 12.57 22.91 -2.64
C ARG A 224 11.75 23.27 -1.41
N ILE A 225 10.97 22.33 -0.88
CA ILE A 225 10.24 22.53 0.38
C ILE A 225 11.21 22.95 1.48
N LEU A 226 12.31 22.21 1.67
CA LEU A 226 13.31 22.52 2.71
C LEU A 226 14.02 23.85 2.48
N ALA A 227 14.25 24.26 1.22
CA ALA A 227 14.97 25.47 0.88
C ALA A 227 14.10 26.72 0.91
N GLU A 228 12.82 26.62 0.50
CA GLU A 228 11.96 27.76 0.23
C GLU A 228 10.88 27.99 1.32
N ILE A 229 10.63 27.00 2.19
CA ILE A 229 9.58 27.10 3.22
C ILE A 229 10.18 27.00 4.62
N PRO A 230 10.36 28.10 5.34
CA PRO A 230 10.86 28.10 6.71
C PRO A 230 9.96 27.30 7.67
N GLY A 231 10.56 26.52 8.56
CA GLY A 231 9.83 25.65 9.50
C GLY A 231 9.27 24.38 8.87
N SER A 232 9.72 24.02 7.66
CA SER A 232 9.42 22.73 7.05
C SER A 232 10.41 21.66 7.50
N SER A 233 9.93 20.41 7.55
CA SER A 233 10.76 19.22 7.80
C SER A 233 10.21 18.03 7.03
N LEU A 234 11.06 17.03 6.75
CA LEU A 234 10.62 15.80 6.07
C LEU A 234 10.37 14.69 7.10
N ASN A 235 9.24 14.03 6.94
CA ASN A 235 8.91 12.81 7.67
C ASN A 235 9.32 11.55 6.86
N THR A 236 9.60 11.69 5.57
CA THR A 236 10.14 10.63 4.70
C THR A 236 11.67 10.68 4.72
N GLU A 237 12.31 9.57 5.04
CA GLU A 237 13.76 9.40 4.84
C GLU A 237 14.03 9.14 3.36
N LEU A 238 14.72 10.07 2.69
CA LEU A 238 15.01 9.95 1.25
C LEU A 238 16.13 8.95 0.99
N GLY A 239 16.04 8.24 -0.13
CA GLY A 239 17.05 7.28 -0.57
C GLY A 239 16.45 6.04 -1.20
N ARG A 240 17.22 5.39 -2.10
CA ARG A 240 16.77 4.18 -2.81
C ARG A 240 16.48 3.02 -1.88
N GLU A 241 17.32 2.85 -0.86
CA GLU A 241 17.23 1.77 0.12
C GLU A 241 16.40 2.14 1.36
N LYS A 242 15.82 3.36 1.35
CA LYS A 242 15.11 3.91 2.51
C LYS A 242 13.62 4.03 2.30
N SER A 243 13.20 4.45 1.11
CA SER A 243 11.78 4.73 0.84
C SER A 243 11.38 4.55 -0.61
N LEU A 244 10.08 4.35 -0.80
CA LEU A 244 9.43 4.34 -2.11
C LEU A 244 9.75 5.63 -2.89
N PRO A 245 9.90 5.55 -4.22
CA PRO A 245 10.25 6.70 -5.04
C PRO A 245 9.15 7.75 -5.18
N ASN A 246 7.92 7.43 -4.80
CA ASN A 246 6.74 8.22 -5.13
C ASN A 246 6.04 8.87 -3.94
N ILE A 247 6.48 8.66 -2.72
CA ILE A 247 5.86 9.23 -1.51
C ILE A 247 6.83 10.20 -0.86
N LEU A 248 6.34 11.41 -0.61
CA LEU A 248 6.98 12.42 0.21
C LEU A 248 5.99 12.86 1.29
N ASN A 249 6.39 12.77 2.53
CA ASN A 249 5.65 13.32 3.66
C ASN A 249 6.49 14.45 4.29
N ALA A 250 5.90 15.63 4.38
CA ALA A 250 6.54 16.81 4.95
C ALA A 250 5.62 17.48 5.96
N SER A 251 6.19 18.02 7.03
CA SER A 251 5.49 18.81 8.06
C SER A 251 5.84 20.28 7.95
N PHE A 252 4.89 21.15 8.31
CA PHE A 252 5.00 22.60 8.23
C PHE A 252 4.63 23.20 9.58
N GLU A 253 5.63 23.64 10.33
CA GLU A 253 5.47 24.17 11.69
C GLU A 253 4.39 25.26 11.75
N ALA A 254 3.49 25.20 12.74
CA ALA A 254 2.38 26.13 12.94
C ALA A 254 1.40 26.27 11.75
N ALA A 255 1.31 25.26 10.87
CA ALA A 255 0.35 25.21 9.78
C ALA A 255 -0.40 23.87 9.78
N GLU A 256 -1.71 23.90 9.92
CA GLU A 256 -2.55 22.71 10.00
C GLU A 256 -2.67 22.01 8.64
N GLY A 257 -2.40 20.69 8.62
CA GLY A 257 -2.39 19.87 7.41
C GLY A 257 -3.72 19.86 6.65
N GLU A 258 -4.86 19.78 7.35
CA GLU A 258 -6.17 19.79 6.70
C GLU A 258 -6.42 21.14 6.00
N SER A 259 -6.05 22.25 6.63
CA SER A 259 -6.13 23.58 6.03
C SER A 259 -5.22 23.70 4.80
N ILE A 260 -3.98 23.18 4.88
CA ILE A 260 -3.06 23.14 3.72
C ILE A 260 -3.70 22.34 2.58
N GLN A 261 -4.25 21.15 2.87
CA GLN A 261 -4.91 20.29 1.88
C GLN A 261 -6.05 21.01 1.18
N LEU A 262 -6.94 21.70 1.93
CA LEU A 262 -8.08 22.43 1.38
C LEU A 262 -7.65 23.62 0.49
N TYR A 263 -6.63 24.36 0.90
CA TYR A 263 -6.10 25.45 0.08
C TYR A 263 -5.44 24.95 -1.21
N LEU A 264 -4.70 23.82 -1.16
CA LEU A 264 -4.12 23.21 -2.35
C LEU A 264 -5.18 22.63 -3.28
N ASP A 265 -6.25 22.01 -2.74
CA ASP A 265 -7.38 21.50 -3.52
C ASP A 265 -8.10 22.62 -4.29
N ALA A 266 -8.30 23.79 -3.66
CA ALA A 266 -8.85 24.97 -4.31
C ALA A 266 -7.99 25.49 -5.49
N GLU A 267 -6.70 25.18 -5.51
CA GLU A 267 -5.76 25.45 -6.61
C GLU A 267 -5.63 24.29 -7.60
N GLY A 268 -6.45 23.24 -7.45
CA GLY A 268 -6.41 22.03 -8.29
C GLY A 268 -5.24 21.08 -8.01
N ILE A 269 -4.66 21.16 -6.81
CA ILE A 269 -3.54 20.30 -6.35
C ILE A 269 -4.05 19.37 -5.26
N VAL A 270 -4.21 18.09 -5.60
CA VAL A 270 -4.73 17.07 -4.68
C VAL A 270 -3.60 16.40 -3.90
N VAL A 271 -3.62 16.57 -2.59
CA VAL A 271 -2.68 15.95 -1.64
C VAL A 271 -3.45 15.24 -0.54
N SER A 272 -2.76 14.60 0.41
CA SER A 272 -3.43 13.93 1.54
C SER A 272 -2.75 14.29 2.86
N THR A 273 -3.53 14.39 3.91
CA THR A 273 -3.03 14.32 5.29
C THR A 273 -2.81 12.87 5.69
N GLY A 274 -1.97 12.60 6.68
CA GLY A 274 -1.82 11.26 7.27
C GLY A 274 -3.09 10.76 7.97
N SER A 275 -3.88 11.69 8.48
CA SER A 275 -5.20 11.43 9.08
C SER A 275 -6.27 11.45 8.00
N ALA A 276 -6.51 10.33 7.32
CA ALA A 276 -7.70 10.21 6.46
C ALA A 276 -8.93 10.09 7.37
N CYS A 277 -9.58 11.21 7.66
CA CYS A 277 -10.81 11.29 8.46
C CYS A 277 -11.99 10.69 7.70
N ALA A 278 -12.14 9.36 7.72
CA ALA A 278 -13.38 8.71 7.31
C ALA A 278 -14.50 8.83 8.38
N SER A 279 -14.19 9.35 9.59
CA SER A 279 -15.10 9.30 10.75
C SER A 279 -15.38 10.64 11.45
N GLY A 280 -14.86 11.77 10.92
CA GLY A 280 -15.06 13.10 11.55
C GLY A 280 -14.27 13.34 12.86
N ASP A 281 -13.50 12.36 13.34
CA ASP A 281 -12.58 12.50 14.46
C ASP A 281 -11.21 12.98 13.95
N ILE A 282 -10.79 14.17 14.36
CA ILE A 282 -9.47 14.76 14.08
C ILE A 282 -8.43 14.05 14.94
N LYS A 283 -8.07 12.81 14.58
CA LYS A 283 -6.99 12.08 15.26
C LYS A 283 -5.69 12.23 14.47
N PRO A 284 -4.56 12.51 15.15
CA PRO A 284 -3.27 12.57 14.47
C PRO A 284 -2.94 11.21 13.84
N SER A 285 -2.17 11.22 12.74
CA SER A 285 -1.70 10.00 12.10
C SER A 285 -0.99 9.09 13.12
N HIS A 286 -1.46 7.86 13.26
CA HIS A 286 -0.83 6.85 14.13
C HIS A 286 0.59 6.52 13.67
N VAL A 287 0.87 6.61 12.35
CA VAL A 287 2.20 6.40 11.76
C VAL A 287 3.16 7.50 12.21
N LEU A 288 2.75 8.77 12.05
CA LEU A 288 3.58 9.91 12.44
C LEU A 288 3.75 9.98 13.96
N MET A 289 2.70 9.69 14.73
CA MET A 289 2.80 9.56 16.20
C MET A 289 3.78 8.47 16.62
N ALA A 290 3.74 7.31 15.97
CA ALA A 290 4.67 6.22 16.27
C ALA A 290 6.12 6.56 15.87
N LYS A 291 6.31 7.34 14.80
CA LYS A 291 7.63 7.74 14.30
C LYS A 291 8.25 8.88 15.10
N THR A 292 7.49 9.93 15.41
CA THR A 292 8.01 11.19 15.95
C THR A 292 7.68 11.40 17.43
N GLY A 293 6.60 10.81 17.92
CA GLY A 293 6.05 11.08 19.26
C GLY A 293 5.43 12.49 19.39
N ASP A 294 5.36 13.26 18.30
CA ASP A 294 4.94 14.67 18.28
C ASP A 294 3.63 14.85 17.52
N ALA A 295 2.58 15.22 18.26
CA ALA A 295 1.26 15.45 17.69
C ALA A 295 1.21 16.68 16.76
N GLU A 296 2.05 17.70 16.99
CA GLU A 296 2.13 18.88 16.13
C GLU A 296 2.67 18.48 14.75
N VAL A 297 3.74 17.68 14.70
CA VAL A 297 4.26 17.10 13.45
C VAL A 297 3.19 16.30 12.73
N ALA A 298 2.43 15.49 13.46
CA ALA A 298 1.39 14.66 12.87
C ALA A 298 0.22 15.49 12.31
N HIS A 299 -0.17 16.58 12.97
CA HIS A 299 -1.25 17.48 12.51
C HIS A 299 -0.83 18.43 11.40
N SER A 300 0.45 18.80 11.33
CA SER A 300 0.99 19.75 10.35
C SER A 300 1.51 19.09 9.08
N SER A 301 1.30 17.78 8.89
CA SER A 301 1.92 17.02 7.81
C SER A 301 1.03 16.87 6.58
N ILE A 302 1.69 16.87 5.41
CA ILE A 302 1.10 16.59 4.10
C ILE A 302 1.88 15.48 3.42
N ARG A 303 1.15 14.51 2.86
CA ARG A 303 1.69 13.51 1.96
C ARG A 303 1.47 13.91 0.52
N PHE A 304 2.55 14.09 -0.21
CA PHE A 304 2.59 14.21 -1.67
C PHE A 304 2.84 12.83 -2.27
N SER A 305 2.06 12.47 -3.30
CA SER A 305 2.18 11.18 -3.96
C SER A 305 2.29 11.38 -5.47
N PHE A 306 3.35 10.85 -6.05
CA PHE A 306 3.65 10.97 -7.48
C PHE A 306 3.31 9.68 -8.24
N SER A 307 3.04 9.83 -9.54
CA SER A 307 2.86 8.75 -10.51
C SER A 307 3.75 8.98 -11.73
N PRO A 308 3.88 7.99 -12.63
CA PRO A 308 4.56 8.17 -13.91
C PRO A 308 4.01 9.29 -14.80
N ASP A 309 2.74 9.69 -14.58
CA ASP A 309 2.08 10.75 -15.36
C ASP A 309 2.49 12.16 -14.91
N ASN A 310 3.04 12.31 -13.70
CA ASN A 310 3.50 13.60 -13.23
C ASN A 310 4.76 14.07 -13.98
N SER A 311 4.95 15.40 -13.96
CA SER A 311 6.08 16.07 -14.59
C SER A 311 6.68 17.13 -13.66
N MET A 312 7.81 17.73 -14.05
CA MET A 312 8.41 18.85 -13.31
C MET A 312 7.45 20.08 -13.22
N GLU A 313 6.55 20.23 -14.20
CA GLU A 313 5.54 21.28 -14.16
C GLU A 313 4.59 21.13 -12.96
N ASP A 314 4.31 19.89 -12.50
CA ASP A 314 3.51 19.67 -11.30
C ASP A 314 4.25 20.10 -10.04
N VAL A 315 5.58 19.86 -9.98
CA VAL A 315 6.43 20.35 -8.90
C VAL A 315 6.43 21.89 -8.87
N GLU A 316 6.56 22.53 -10.04
CA GLU A 316 6.49 23.99 -10.17
C GLU A 316 5.13 24.54 -9.71
N LYS A 317 4.02 23.90 -10.08
CA LYS A 317 2.66 24.30 -9.64
C LYS A 317 2.53 24.23 -8.12
N VAL A 318 3.01 23.14 -7.50
CA VAL A 318 3.00 23.01 -6.03
C VAL A 318 3.80 24.14 -5.40
N MET A 319 5.05 24.37 -5.85
CA MET A 319 5.94 25.36 -5.26
C MET A 319 5.53 26.81 -5.55
N ALA A 320 4.77 27.07 -6.62
CA ALA A 320 4.17 28.39 -6.86
C ALA A 320 3.06 28.75 -5.86
N LYS A 321 2.46 27.76 -5.17
CA LYS A 321 1.31 27.97 -4.27
C LYS A 321 1.64 27.70 -2.82
N LEU A 322 2.31 26.58 -2.55
CA LEU A 322 2.53 26.07 -1.20
C LEU A 322 3.20 27.06 -0.25
N PRO A 323 4.29 27.79 -0.62
CA PRO A 323 4.92 28.73 0.30
C PRO A 323 3.97 29.84 0.77
N GLY A 324 3.15 30.40 -0.14
CA GLY A 324 2.17 31.43 0.19
C GLY A 324 1.03 30.92 1.08
N ILE A 325 0.59 29.67 0.87
CA ILE A 325 -0.40 29.01 1.72
C ILE A 325 0.15 28.83 3.14
N ILE A 326 1.37 28.30 3.25
CA ILE A 326 2.02 28.09 4.55
C ILE A 326 2.21 29.41 5.30
N ASP A 327 2.76 30.43 4.66
CA ASP A 327 2.94 31.77 5.26
C ASP A 327 1.63 32.35 5.79
N ARG A 328 0.54 32.22 5.03
CA ARG A 328 -0.80 32.66 5.43
C ARG A 328 -1.29 31.90 6.68
N LEU A 329 -1.18 30.57 6.68
CA LEU A 329 -1.64 29.74 7.80
C LEU A 329 -0.83 30.02 9.07
N GLN A 330 0.48 30.16 8.93
CA GLN A 330 1.38 30.50 10.04
C GLN A 330 1.08 31.86 10.68
N LYS A 331 0.61 32.85 9.91
CA LYS A 331 0.24 34.18 10.42
C LYS A 331 -1.04 34.20 11.26
N ILE A 332 -1.95 33.27 11.02
CA ILE A 332 -3.22 33.15 11.75
C ILE A 332 -3.18 32.05 12.83
N SER A 333 -2.11 31.28 12.87
CA SER A 333 -1.93 30.21 13.85
C SER A 333 -1.80 30.78 15.27
N THR A 334 -2.41 30.10 16.23
CA THR A 334 -2.23 30.36 17.66
C THR A 334 -1.06 29.59 18.26
N ILE A 335 -0.41 28.73 17.45
CA ILE A 335 0.75 27.94 17.85
C ILE A 335 2.01 28.78 17.63
N GLU A 336 2.78 28.99 18.71
CA GLU A 336 4.06 29.69 18.61
C GLU A 336 5.10 28.83 17.88
N ARG A 337 5.83 29.44 16.93
CA ARG A 337 6.96 28.78 16.26
C ARG A 337 8.06 28.50 17.27
N LYS A 338 8.61 27.29 17.24
CA LYS A 338 9.82 26.96 17.99
C LYS A 338 10.96 27.80 17.41
N THR A 339 11.25 28.96 18.03
CA THR A 339 12.45 29.76 17.68
C THR A 339 13.69 28.89 17.86
N LYS A 340 14.40 28.62 16.76
CA LYS A 340 15.71 27.97 16.79
C LYS A 340 16.78 28.89 17.40
#